data_eee68510b083650fce98b32e7004984d
#
_entry.id   eee68510b083650fce98b32e7004984d
#
_cell.length_a   1.000
_cell.length_b   1.000
_cell.length_c   1.000
_cell.angle_alpha   90.00
_cell.angle_beta   90.00
_cell.angle_gamma   90.00
#
_symmetry.space_group_name_H-M   'P 1'
#
loop_
_entity.id
_entity.type
_entity.pdbx_description
1 polymer ?
#
loop_
_entity_poly.entity_id
_entity_poly.type
_entity_poly.pdbx_seq_one_letter_code
_entity_poly.pdbx_strand_id
1 'polypeptide(L)'
;MNLHTPTLEEAIEATQKKLIKTIGTNCTINVYRTLNDQLLQTIIKVDAQKFREELRYKRDEILEHSHINGFTLILAECSSQPLGLAYGYDDSQTDGFFLDTLASMAERKGLGHILATLLLIHSKNRGYNQVTLYTEEKDEKGRPLRRFYEKMGFSYLGTEQCKGDVMKIHLNSEKIQKLYEKYIA
;
A
#
# COMPACT_ATOMS: atom_id res chain seq x y z
N MET A 1 6.24 1.36 29.30
CA MET A 1 5.35 0.46 28.51
C MET A 1 6.13 -0.01 27.31
N ASN A 2 6.36 -1.32 27.20
CA ASN A 2 6.92 -1.87 25.95
C ASN A 2 5.82 -1.74 24.88
N LEU A 3 6.00 -0.80 23.96
CA LEU A 3 5.14 -0.66 22.79
C LEU A 3 5.35 -1.90 21.91
N HIS A 4 4.36 -2.75 21.85
CA HIS A 4 4.37 -3.89 20.94
C HIS A 4 4.16 -3.39 19.50
N THR A 5 5.13 -3.63 18.63
CA THR A 5 4.94 -3.39 17.20
C THR A 5 4.31 -4.65 16.62
N PRO A 6 3.11 -4.58 16.03
CA PRO A 6 2.47 -5.77 15.47
C PRO A 6 3.32 -6.38 14.37
N THR A 7 3.35 -7.70 14.32
CA THR A 7 3.93 -8.41 13.17
C THR A 7 2.99 -8.28 11.96
N LEU A 8 3.54 -8.51 10.76
CA LEU A 8 2.71 -8.50 9.56
C LEU A 8 1.65 -9.60 9.60
N GLU A 9 1.98 -10.77 10.13
CA GLU A 9 1.07 -11.91 10.27
C GLU A 9 -0.11 -11.57 11.18
N GLU A 10 0.15 -10.99 12.36
CA GLU A 10 -0.90 -10.51 13.27
C GLU A 10 -1.82 -9.48 12.60
N ALA A 11 -1.23 -8.54 11.87
CA ALA A 11 -1.97 -7.51 11.16
C ALA A 11 -2.83 -8.07 10.01
N ILE A 12 -2.32 -9.06 9.27
CA ILE A 12 -3.06 -9.76 8.23
C ILE A 12 -4.26 -10.51 8.83
N GLU A 13 -4.05 -11.27 9.89
CA GLU A 13 -5.12 -12.02 10.56
C GLU A 13 -6.24 -11.09 11.05
N ALA A 14 -5.88 -9.99 11.72
CA ALA A 14 -6.84 -8.99 12.17
C ALA A 14 -7.58 -8.34 11.00
N THR A 15 -6.86 -8.00 9.92
CA THR A 15 -7.47 -7.44 8.70
C THR A 15 -8.46 -8.40 8.06
N GLN A 16 -8.12 -9.67 7.90
CA GLN A 16 -9.02 -10.67 7.32
C GLN A 16 -10.31 -10.81 8.14
N LYS A 17 -10.20 -10.87 9.47
CA LYS A 17 -11.36 -10.89 10.36
C LYS A 17 -12.25 -9.64 10.16
N LYS A 18 -11.64 -8.46 10.02
CA LYS A 18 -12.35 -7.20 9.77
C LYS A 18 -13.03 -7.18 8.40
N LEU A 19 -12.35 -7.62 7.35
CA LEU A 19 -12.91 -7.67 5.99
C LEU A 19 -14.08 -8.64 5.90
N ILE A 20 -13.99 -9.81 6.53
CA ILE A 20 -15.09 -10.79 6.59
C ILE A 20 -16.34 -10.16 7.22
N LYS A 21 -16.17 -9.37 8.27
CA LYS A 21 -17.30 -8.69 8.94
C LYS A 21 -17.90 -7.55 8.12
N THR A 22 -17.08 -6.82 7.35
CA THR A 22 -17.49 -5.57 6.69
C THR A 22 -17.87 -5.73 5.22
N ILE A 23 -17.30 -6.72 4.55
CA ILE A 23 -17.48 -6.94 3.09
C ILE A 23 -18.18 -8.26 2.83
N GLY A 24 -17.85 -9.31 3.59
CA GLY A 24 -18.44 -10.64 3.43
C GLY A 24 -17.43 -11.76 3.66
N THR A 25 -17.87 -12.97 3.42
CA THR A 25 -17.09 -14.20 3.57
C THR A 25 -16.03 -14.34 2.47
N ASN A 26 -15.03 -15.21 2.70
CA ASN A 26 -13.97 -15.54 1.75
C ASN A 26 -13.08 -14.35 1.32
N CYS A 27 -12.81 -13.42 2.24
CA CYS A 27 -11.82 -12.38 2.05
C CYS A 27 -10.46 -12.84 2.55
N THR A 28 -9.44 -12.67 1.73
CA THR A 28 -8.04 -13.01 2.03
C THR A 28 -7.12 -11.81 1.81
N ILE A 29 -6.02 -11.80 2.57
CA ILE A 29 -4.88 -10.91 2.34
C ILE A 29 -3.67 -11.80 2.09
N ASN A 30 -3.06 -11.62 0.93
CA ASN A 30 -1.89 -12.38 0.52
C ASN A 30 -0.71 -11.46 0.27
N VAL A 31 0.49 -11.93 0.61
CA VAL A 31 1.75 -11.19 0.43
C VAL A 31 2.64 -11.97 -0.53
N TYR A 32 3.08 -11.29 -1.58
CA TYR A 32 3.92 -11.88 -2.62
C TYR A 32 5.23 -11.11 -2.72
N ARG A 33 6.33 -11.84 -2.96
CA ARG A 33 7.68 -11.30 -3.15
C ARG A 33 8.15 -11.37 -4.60
N THR A 34 7.42 -12.09 -5.40
CA THR A 34 7.67 -12.28 -6.83
C THR A 34 6.35 -12.25 -7.56
N LEU A 35 6.38 -11.94 -8.84
CA LEU A 35 5.19 -11.99 -9.70
C LEU A 35 5.23 -13.23 -10.59
N ASN A 36 4.07 -13.86 -10.73
CA ASN A 36 3.76 -14.76 -11.83
C ASN A 36 2.82 -14.07 -12.82
N ASP A 37 2.53 -14.70 -13.95
CA ASP A 37 1.66 -14.11 -14.97
C ASP A 37 0.25 -13.78 -14.46
N GLN A 38 -0.31 -14.59 -13.56
CA GLN A 38 -1.64 -14.35 -12.99
C GLN A 38 -1.66 -13.10 -12.11
N LEU A 39 -0.67 -12.93 -11.24
CA LEU A 39 -0.54 -11.74 -10.40
C LEU A 39 -0.29 -10.49 -11.24
N LEU A 40 0.55 -10.60 -12.27
CA LEU A 40 0.81 -9.50 -13.20
C LEU A 40 -0.48 -9.06 -13.90
N GLN A 41 -1.29 -9.99 -14.41
CA GLN A 41 -2.59 -9.68 -15.02
C GLN A 41 -3.55 -9.05 -14.00
N THR A 42 -3.51 -9.49 -12.74
CA THR A 42 -4.32 -8.89 -11.66
C THR A 42 -3.93 -7.44 -11.42
N ILE A 43 -2.64 -7.11 -11.36
CA ILE A 43 -2.16 -5.73 -11.21
C ILE A 43 -2.63 -4.89 -12.40
N ILE A 44 -2.39 -5.33 -13.64
CA ILE A 44 -2.81 -4.62 -14.86
C ILE A 44 -4.32 -4.34 -14.86
N LYS A 45 -5.12 -5.34 -14.47
CA LYS A 45 -6.58 -5.19 -14.41
C LYS A 45 -7.00 -4.16 -13.36
N VAL A 46 -6.38 -4.16 -12.18
CA VAL A 46 -6.67 -3.19 -11.13
C VAL A 46 -6.25 -1.78 -11.56
N ASP A 47 -5.07 -1.63 -12.12
CA ASP A 47 -4.55 -0.36 -12.65
C ASP A 47 -5.49 0.22 -13.72
N ALA A 48 -5.94 -0.61 -14.65
CA ALA A 48 -6.87 -0.20 -15.71
C ALA A 48 -8.21 0.31 -15.20
N GLN A 49 -8.65 -0.14 -14.03
CA GLN A 49 -9.92 0.29 -13.42
C GLN A 49 -9.75 1.49 -12.48
N LYS A 50 -8.53 1.73 -11.97
CA LYS A 50 -8.30 2.72 -10.91
C LYS A 50 -7.52 3.94 -11.36
N PHE A 51 -6.69 3.81 -12.35
CA PHE A 51 -5.82 4.90 -12.81
C PHE A 51 -6.13 5.31 -14.24
N ARG A 52 -5.99 6.61 -14.52
CA ARG A 52 -5.99 7.16 -15.88
C ARG A 52 -4.90 6.50 -16.72
N GLU A 53 -5.08 6.45 -18.02
CA GLU A 53 -4.16 5.77 -18.93
C GLU A 53 -2.71 6.24 -18.77
N GLU A 54 -2.50 7.54 -18.62
CA GLU A 54 -1.18 8.14 -18.44
C GLU A 54 -0.48 7.83 -17.12
N LEU A 55 -1.21 7.30 -16.13
CA LEU A 55 -0.67 6.88 -14.82
C LEU A 55 -0.47 5.38 -14.71
N ARG A 56 -0.86 4.62 -15.73
CA ARG A 56 -0.77 3.15 -15.71
C ARG A 56 0.61 2.72 -16.17
N TYR A 57 1.16 1.77 -15.44
CA TYR A 57 2.39 1.11 -15.89
C TYR A 57 2.10 0.12 -17.00
N LYS A 58 3.04 0.02 -17.95
CA LYS A 58 3.07 -1.04 -18.92
C LYS A 58 3.49 -2.35 -18.26
N ARG A 59 3.17 -3.47 -18.91
CA ARG A 59 3.51 -4.81 -18.44
C ARG A 59 4.99 -4.94 -18.05
N ASP A 60 5.88 -4.46 -18.92
CA ASP A 60 7.33 -4.59 -18.71
C ASP A 60 7.82 -3.71 -17.56
N GLU A 61 7.24 -2.53 -17.36
CA GLU A 61 7.55 -1.67 -16.21
C GLU A 61 7.17 -2.33 -14.88
N ILE A 62 6.01 -2.98 -14.79
CA ILE A 62 5.60 -3.73 -13.59
C ILE A 62 6.55 -4.89 -13.34
N LEU A 63 6.99 -5.59 -14.40
CA LEU A 63 7.98 -6.66 -14.28
C LEU A 63 9.33 -6.12 -13.78
N GLU A 64 9.80 -5.00 -14.32
CA GLU A 64 11.03 -4.35 -13.86
C GLU A 64 10.93 -4.00 -12.37
N HIS A 65 9.83 -3.41 -11.92
CA HIS A 65 9.59 -3.12 -10.50
C HIS A 65 9.64 -4.39 -9.64
N SER A 66 9.10 -5.49 -10.14
CA SER A 66 9.09 -6.77 -9.40
C SER A 66 10.48 -7.40 -9.20
N HIS A 67 11.47 -6.97 -9.97
CA HIS A 67 12.86 -7.38 -9.84
C HIS A 67 13.71 -6.48 -8.94
N ILE A 68 13.16 -5.34 -8.51
CA ILE A 68 13.84 -4.46 -7.55
C ILE A 68 13.87 -5.16 -6.18
N ASN A 69 15.01 -5.06 -5.50
CA ASN A 69 15.14 -5.63 -4.16
C ASN A 69 14.03 -5.14 -3.24
N GLY A 70 13.64 -5.99 -2.29
CA GLY A 70 12.57 -5.65 -1.35
C GLY A 70 11.16 -5.67 -1.93
N PHE A 71 10.98 -5.99 -3.22
CA PHE A 71 9.64 -6.03 -3.82
C PHE A 71 8.65 -6.79 -2.96
N THR A 72 7.52 -6.16 -2.71
CA THR A 72 6.43 -6.72 -1.90
C THR A 72 5.11 -6.25 -2.45
N LEU A 73 4.26 -7.19 -2.80
CA LEU A 73 2.87 -6.99 -3.18
C LEU A 73 1.96 -7.51 -2.07
N ILE A 74 1.06 -6.68 -1.57
CA ILE A 74 -0.04 -7.07 -0.68
C ILE A 74 -1.32 -7.00 -1.51
N LEU A 75 -2.01 -8.11 -1.64
CA LEU A 75 -3.25 -8.25 -2.42
C LEU A 75 -4.39 -8.64 -1.50
N ALA A 76 -5.45 -7.84 -1.50
CA ALA A 76 -6.72 -8.15 -0.85
C ALA A 76 -7.69 -8.69 -1.90
N GLU A 77 -8.28 -9.85 -1.62
CA GLU A 77 -9.26 -10.51 -2.49
C GLU A 77 -10.49 -10.90 -1.70
N CYS A 78 -11.64 -10.92 -2.35
CA CYS A 78 -12.89 -11.46 -1.81
C CYS A 78 -13.58 -12.29 -2.88
N SER A 79 -13.87 -13.56 -2.58
CA SER A 79 -14.42 -14.52 -3.55
C SER A 79 -13.61 -14.56 -4.85
N SER A 80 -12.29 -14.60 -4.73
CA SER A 80 -11.32 -14.63 -5.84
C SER A 80 -11.35 -13.39 -6.77
N GLN A 81 -11.95 -12.30 -6.31
CA GLN A 81 -11.90 -11.02 -7.01
C GLN A 81 -11.02 -10.03 -6.25
N PRO A 82 -10.13 -9.30 -6.93
CA PRO A 82 -9.29 -8.31 -6.28
C PRO A 82 -10.14 -7.17 -5.71
N LEU A 83 -9.97 -6.89 -4.42
CA LEU A 83 -10.55 -5.74 -3.74
C LEU A 83 -9.59 -4.54 -3.73
N GLY A 84 -8.32 -4.79 -3.80
CA GLY A 84 -7.28 -3.78 -3.84
C GLY A 84 -5.91 -4.38 -3.63
N LEU A 85 -4.90 -3.58 -3.92
CA LEU A 85 -3.51 -3.97 -3.76
C LEU A 85 -2.63 -2.78 -3.35
N ALA A 86 -1.50 -3.10 -2.75
CA ALA A 86 -0.41 -2.17 -2.55
C ALA A 86 0.90 -2.89 -2.85
N TYR A 87 1.82 -2.26 -3.57
CA TYR A 87 3.17 -2.78 -3.72
C TYR A 87 4.22 -1.70 -3.66
N GLY A 88 5.42 -2.12 -3.37
CA GLY A 88 6.59 -1.29 -3.34
C GLY A 88 7.86 -2.12 -3.25
N TYR A 89 8.98 -1.45 -3.10
CA TYR A 89 10.32 -2.03 -3.15
C TYR A 89 11.33 -1.11 -2.48
N ASP A 90 12.60 -1.51 -2.45
CA ASP A 90 13.68 -0.69 -1.92
C ASP A 90 13.76 0.66 -2.63
N ASP A 91 13.80 1.74 -1.87
CA ASP A 91 14.01 3.07 -2.42
C ASP A 91 15.48 3.24 -2.83
N SER A 92 15.73 3.38 -4.13
CA SER A 92 17.10 3.51 -4.68
C SER A 92 17.83 4.79 -4.25
N GLN A 93 17.12 5.77 -3.72
CA GLN A 93 17.68 7.07 -3.31
C GLN A 93 17.89 7.17 -1.80
N THR A 94 17.33 6.26 -1.02
CA THR A 94 17.40 6.27 0.45
C THR A 94 17.49 4.84 0.98
N ASP A 95 17.84 4.70 2.27
CA ASP A 95 17.76 3.41 2.99
C ASP A 95 16.31 3.11 3.41
N GLY A 96 15.33 3.45 2.57
CA GLY A 96 13.91 3.36 2.82
C GLY A 96 13.20 2.37 1.93
N PHE A 97 11.90 2.31 2.10
CA PHE A 97 11.00 1.58 1.23
C PHE A 97 10.20 2.57 0.37
N PHE A 98 10.04 2.29 -0.89
CA PHE A 98 9.22 3.09 -1.80
C PHE A 98 7.86 2.41 -1.99
N LEU A 99 6.79 3.07 -1.54
CA LEU A 99 5.42 2.68 -1.85
C LEU A 99 5.06 3.20 -3.24
N ASP A 100 5.07 2.31 -4.21
CA ASP A 100 4.84 2.66 -5.60
C ASP A 100 3.34 2.77 -5.93
N THR A 101 2.60 1.71 -5.71
CA THR A 101 1.18 1.63 -6.09
C THR A 101 0.30 1.27 -4.90
N LEU A 102 -0.80 2.01 -4.74
CA LEU A 102 -1.87 1.74 -3.80
C LEU A 102 -3.22 1.92 -4.51
N ALA A 103 -3.95 0.84 -4.67
CA ALA A 103 -5.25 0.83 -5.33
C ALA A 103 -6.32 0.13 -4.50
N SER A 104 -7.47 0.75 -4.32
CA SER A 104 -8.61 0.18 -3.62
C SER A 104 -9.84 0.15 -4.53
N MET A 105 -10.39 -1.04 -4.76
CA MET A 105 -11.63 -1.26 -5.51
C MET A 105 -12.87 -1.08 -4.62
N ALA A 106 -12.73 -1.31 -3.32
CA ALA A 106 -13.79 -1.16 -2.33
C ALA A 106 -13.82 0.26 -1.77
N GLU A 107 -14.46 1.17 -2.48
CA GLU A 107 -14.57 2.57 -2.05
C GLU A 107 -15.33 2.71 -0.72
N ARG A 108 -14.92 3.69 0.10
CA ARG A 108 -15.52 4.02 1.41
C ARG A 108 -15.52 2.90 2.46
N LYS A 109 -14.80 1.80 2.23
CA LYS A 109 -14.62 0.71 3.20
C LYS A 109 -13.31 0.81 3.99
N GLY A 110 -12.55 1.89 3.83
CA GLY A 110 -11.26 2.08 4.50
C GLY A 110 -10.12 1.19 4.00
N LEU A 111 -10.34 0.40 2.94
CA LEU A 111 -9.37 -0.57 2.44
C LEU A 111 -8.03 0.06 2.03
N GLY A 112 -8.04 1.27 1.45
CA GLY A 112 -6.81 1.98 1.10
C GLY A 112 -5.93 2.26 2.34
N HIS A 113 -6.53 2.69 3.45
CA HIS A 113 -5.80 2.88 4.71
C HIS A 113 -5.29 1.56 5.28
N ILE A 114 -6.07 0.49 5.19
CA ILE A 114 -5.69 -0.84 5.64
C ILE A 114 -4.47 -1.34 4.85
N LEU A 115 -4.52 -1.31 3.51
CA LEU A 115 -3.43 -1.76 2.65
C LEU A 115 -2.14 -0.96 2.87
N ALA A 116 -2.25 0.36 2.95
CA ALA A 116 -1.11 1.22 3.27
C ALA A 116 -0.55 0.90 4.67
N THR A 117 -1.40 0.70 5.68
CA THR A 117 -0.96 0.34 7.03
C THR A 117 -0.24 -1.02 7.04
N LEU A 118 -0.75 -2.03 6.35
CA LEU A 118 -0.09 -3.33 6.21
C LEU A 118 1.31 -3.19 5.58
N LEU A 119 1.44 -2.36 4.55
CA LEU A 119 2.74 -2.13 3.91
C LEU A 119 3.71 -1.38 4.83
N LEU A 120 3.23 -0.43 5.64
CA LEU A 120 4.04 0.26 6.66
C LEU A 120 4.49 -0.68 7.77
N ILE A 121 3.61 -1.57 8.26
CA ILE A 121 3.95 -2.62 9.22
C ILE A 121 5.02 -3.55 8.62
N HIS A 122 4.80 -4.01 7.39
CA HIS A 122 5.78 -4.82 6.67
C HIS A 122 7.14 -4.13 6.61
N SER A 123 7.17 -2.86 6.17
CA SER A 123 8.40 -2.09 6.05
C SER A 123 9.11 -1.97 7.41
N LYS A 124 8.38 -1.69 8.49
CA LYS A 124 8.95 -1.63 9.84
C LYS A 124 9.50 -2.98 10.28
N ASN A 125 8.77 -4.08 10.07
CA ASN A 125 9.24 -5.43 10.43
C ASN A 125 10.48 -5.85 9.62
N ARG A 126 10.67 -5.32 8.42
CA ARG A 126 11.87 -5.54 7.59
C ARG A 126 13.06 -4.65 7.96
N GLY A 127 12.87 -3.72 8.90
CA GLY A 127 13.95 -2.86 9.38
C GLY A 127 14.10 -1.53 8.65
N TYR A 128 13.21 -1.20 7.72
CA TYR A 128 13.23 0.12 7.09
C TYR A 128 12.88 1.21 8.10
N ASN A 129 13.56 2.35 7.99
CA ASN A 129 13.37 3.51 8.87
C ASN A 129 12.36 4.51 8.32
N GLN A 130 12.07 4.43 7.03
CA GLN A 130 11.18 5.37 6.36
C GLN A 130 10.49 4.72 5.15
N VAL A 131 9.35 5.29 4.77
CA VAL A 131 8.66 5.01 3.51
C VAL A 131 8.46 6.33 2.78
N THR A 132 8.75 6.31 1.48
CA THR A 132 8.51 7.41 0.54
C THR A 132 7.49 7.01 -0.50
N LEU A 133 6.80 7.97 -1.09
CA LEU A 133 5.91 7.77 -2.22
C LEU A 133 5.77 9.06 -3.03
N TYR A 134 5.31 8.92 -4.26
CA TYR A 134 4.78 10.02 -5.06
C TYR A 134 3.26 9.93 -5.14
N THR A 135 2.58 11.08 -5.13
CA THR A 135 1.12 11.14 -5.27
C THR A 135 0.72 12.42 -6.01
N GLU A 136 -0.46 12.41 -6.58
CA GLU A 136 -1.09 13.65 -7.03
C GLU A 136 -1.74 14.38 -5.84
N GLU A 137 -1.97 15.68 -5.96
CA GLU A 137 -2.69 16.46 -4.95
C GLU A 137 -4.12 15.93 -4.77
N LYS A 138 -4.79 15.60 -5.89
CA LYS A 138 -6.16 15.08 -5.95
C LYS A 138 -6.27 13.95 -6.95
N ASP A 139 -7.18 13.03 -6.69
CA ASP A 139 -7.55 12.00 -7.66
C ASP A 139 -8.53 12.55 -8.73
N GLU A 140 -8.88 11.70 -9.69
CA GLU A 140 -9.80 12.03 -10.79
C GLU A 140 -11.20 12.48 -10.34
N LYS A 141 -11.60 12.11 -9.13
CA LYS A 141 -12.86 12.52 -8.50
C LYS A 141 -12.72 13.79 -7.65
N GLY A 142 -11.55 14.45 -7.69
CA GLY A 142 -11.23 15.63 -6.90
C GLY A 142 -10.99 15.34 -5.41
N ARG A 143 -10.80 14.09 -5.01
CA ARG A 143 -10.53 13.72 -3.61
C ARG A 143 -9.08 14.01 -3.28
N PRO A 144 -8.78 14.63 -2.13
CA PRO A 144 -7.43 15.05 -1.78
C PRO A 144 -6.56 13.84 -1.39
N LEU A 145 -5.70 13.38 -2.30
CA LEU A 145 -4.77 12.26 -2.07
C LEU A 145 -3.67 12.65 -1.09
N ARG A 146 -3.09 13.84 -1.20
CA ARG A 146 -2.10 14.33 -0.22
C ARG A 146 -2.67 14.23 1.20
N ARG A 147 -3.90 14.71 1.42
CA ARG A 147 -4.56 14.67 2.73
C ARG A 147 -4.81 13.25 3.24
N PHE A 148 -5.01 12.29 2.33
CA PHE A 148 -5.11 10.88 2.70
C PHE A 148 -3.82 10.40 3.38
N TYR A 149 -2.66 10.68 2.79
CA TYR A 149 -1.36 10.30 3.35
C TYR A 149 -0.99 11.12 4.59
N GLU A 150 -1.29 12.40 4.63
CA GLU A 150 -1.09 13.24 5.83
C GLU A 150 -1.83 12.68 7.06
N LYS A 151 -3.07 12.20 6.89
CA LYS A 151 -3.84 11.54 7.96
C LYS A 151 -3.21 10.23 8.46
N MET A 152 -2.34 9.63 7.67
CA MET A 152 -1.54 8.46 8.03
C MET A 152 -0.19 8.84 8.65
N GLY A 153 0.12 10.11 8.76
CA GLY A 153 1.36 10.62 9.36
C GLY A 153 2.50 10.82 8.38
N PHE A 154 2.23 10.82 7.08
CA PHE A 154 3.19 11.26 6.08
C PHE A 154 3.32 12.78 6.10
N SER A 155 4.54 13.25 5.82
CA SER A 155 4.86 14.66 5.62
C SER A 155 5.05 14.94 4.14
N TYR A 156 4.49 16.03 3.67
CA TYR A 156 4.73 16.56 2.32
C TYR A 156 6.11 17.24 2.27
N LEU A 157 6.93 16.87 1.29
CA LEU A 157 8.30 17.38 1.13
C LEU A 157 8.46 18.36 -0.03
N GLY A 158 7.48 18.47 -0.90
CA GLY A 158 7.53 19.28 -2.11
C GLY A 158 6.95 18.53 -3.30
N THR A 159 6.92 19.19 -4.45
CA THR A 159 6.44 18.59 -5.69
C THR A 159 7.60 18.45 -6.66
N GLU A 160 7.83 17.25 -7.19
CA GLU A 160 8.78 16.97 -8.24
C GLU A 160 8.10 17.03 -9.60
N GLN A 161 8.77 17.67 -10.57
CA GLN A 161 8.27 17.76 -11.93
C GLN A 161 8.08 16.35 -12.52
N CYS A 162 6.94 16.12 -13.16
CA CYS A 162 6.55 14.83 -13.78
C CYS A 162 6.33 13.64 -12.81
N LYS A 163 6.52 13.82 -11.51
CA LYS A 163 6.32 12.75 -10.51
C LYS A 163 5.20 13.05 -9.50
N GLY A 164 4.90 14.33 -9.28
CA GLY A 164 3.89 14.78 -8.32
C GLY A 164 4.44 15.10 -6.94
N ASP A 165 3.57 15.03 -5.96
CA ASP A 165 3.88 15.36 -4.56
C ASP A 165 4.70 14.25 -3.90
N VAL A 166 5.83 14.64 -3.33
CA VAL A 166 6.69 13.73 -2.57
C VAL A 166 6.19 13.67 -1.13
N MET A 167 5.85 12.49 -0.68
CA MET A 167 5.40 12.23 0.67
C MET A 167 6.35 11.26 1.38
N LYS A 168 6.58 11.46 2.68
CA LYS A 168 7.49 10.64 3.48
C LYS A 168 6.97 10.42 4.90
N ILE A 169 7.14 9.22 5.40
CA ILE A 169 6.89 8.88 6.80
C ILE A 169 8.13 8.22 7.42
N HIS A 170 8.52 8.67 8.62
CA HIS A 170 9.50 7.96 9.45
C HIS A 170 8.80 6.91 10.29
N LEU A 171 9.32 5.67 10.22
CA LEU A 171 8.74 4.51 10.88
C LEU A 171 9.30 4.35 12.30
N ASN A 172 8.45 4.43 13.29
CA ASN A 172 8.74 4.03 14.65
C ASN A 172 7.59 3.18 15.22
N SER A 173 7.86 2.46 16.31
CA SER A 173 6.89 1.54 16.90
C SER A 173 5.60 2.22 17.34
N GLU A 174 5.68 3.44 17.87
CA GLU A 174 4.50 4.19 18.32
C GLU A 174 3.57 4.56 17.15
N LYS A 175 4.11 5.06 16.03
CA LYS A 175 3.31 5.38 14.85
C LYS A 175 2.67 4.14 14.25
N ILE A 176 3.42 3.06 14.14
CA ILE A 176 2.92 1.78 13.61
C ILE A 176 1.79 1.25 14.49
N GLN A 177 1.96 1.26 15.80
CA GLN A 177 0.91 0.84 16.73
C GLN A 177 -0.36 1.70 16.59
N LYS A 178 -0.23 3.03 16.53
CA LYS A 178 -1.37 3.94 16.31
C LYS A 178 -2.11 3.68 15.00
N LEU A 179 -1.37 3.42 13.91
CA LEU A 179 -1.98 3.09 12.63
C LEU A 179 -2.71 1.74 12.66
N TYR A 180 -2.09 0.75 13.27
CA TYR A 180 -2.69 -0.57 13.47
C TYR A 180 -4.02 -0.47 14.24
N GLU A 181 -4.01 0.18 15.41
CA GLU A 181 -5.21 0.38 16.24
C GLU A 181 -6.31 1.15 15.51
N LYS A 182 -5.93 2.15 14.73
CA LYS A 182 -6.89 3.01 14.03
C LYS A 182 -7.54 2.34 12.82
N TYR A 183 -6.78 1.55 12.06
CA TYR A 183 -7.24 1.08 10.75
C TYR A 183 -7.44 -0.44 10.66
N ILE A 184 -6.77 -1.23 11.50
CA ILE A 184 -6.79 -2.70 11.43
C ILE A 184 -7.53 -3.32 12.62
N ALA A 185 -7.16 -2.98 13.84
CA ALA A 185 -7.73 -3.56 15.07
C ALA A 185 -9.25 -3.31 15.26
#